data_58b0546af7752f7b001dd624508ffe15
#
_entry.id   58b0546af7752f7b001dd624508ffe15
#
_cell.length_a   1.000
_cell.length_b   1.000
_cell.length_c   1.000
_cell.angle_alpha   90.00
_cell.angle_beta   90.00
_cell.angle_gamma   90.00
#
_symmetry.space_group_name_H-M   'P 1'
#
loop_
_entity.id
_entity.type
_entity.pdbx_description
1 polymer ?
#
loop_
_entity_poly.entity_id
_entity_poly.type
_entity_poly.pdbx_seq_one_letter_code
_entity_poly.pdbx_strand_id
1 'polypeptide(L)'
;VLRALLELAERDRRADDIVELRKLLAELEEDPVRRAAALLELGRELVSVLRREDDALDVLEAALEAHPSELEPLVLLAQVLADRQEWSELEGAYHRMLDRLPRVEPAEVHRSVEAEIARRLGNLLRDHLEDQAGALSAFERAVSAEPGDLETRRAAAELARSLGEHRRALGHAQFVAERAPREPKDVRRLFDLLMKCELVERACHVAEVLVVLERADERQRALLEAHRDDVRRPVEELPPDAWERMWLEEQLPVARMFEAAGEALYAGLVELWRRQGGAESVGEAKAVDPATTTLSAPRSLAWAAKLLRRPLPRVHVDESSTVAFRALRTQAPTTLIGGPALRGRSLEELSFLAGYHLATELPAHRPVFLRRGLDELSACFLAMVREVMPEAPAPEALAAQVAIVGAALEAKLDDEARHALDVAFIELDERGGQ
;
A
#
# COMPACT_ATOMS: atom_id res chain seq x y z
N VAL A 1 -37.73 44.05 4.07
CA VAL A 1 -37.78 45.04 2.98
C VAL A 1 -37.26 44.38 1.70
N LEU A 2 -36.03 43.90 1.62
CA LEU A 2 -35.43 43.33 0.39
C LEU A 2 -36.25 42.17 -0.21
N ARG A 3 -36.74 41.22 0.62
CA ARG A 3 -37.61 40.13 0.14
C ARG A 3 -38.90 40.62 -0.50
N ALA A 4 -39.55 41.66 0.08
CA ALA A 4 -40.75 42.26 -0.50
C ALA A 4 -40.47 43.02 -1.81
N LEU A 5 -39.30 43.65 -1.93
CA LEU A 5 -38.83 44.23 -3.18
C LEU A 5 -38.56 43.20 -4.25
N LEU A 6 -37.97 42.05 -3.87
CA LEU A 6 -37.73 40.93 -4.77
C LEU A 6 -39.05 40.36 -5.32
N GLU A 7 -40.05 40.10 -4.46
CA GLU A 7 -41.38 39.64 -4.89
C GLU A 7 -42.02 40.61 -5.87
N LEU A 8 -41.86 41.93 -5.64
CA LEU A 8 -42.36 42.95 -6.54
C LEU A 8 -41.62 42.92 -7.89
N ALA A 9 -40.30 42.83 -7.86
CA ALA A 9 -39.47 42.76 -9.08
C ALA A 9 -39.78 41.48 -9.90
N GLU A 10 -39.99 40.35 -9.25
CA GLU A 10 -40.39 39.08 -9.89
C GLU A 10 -41.76 39.17 -10.54
N ARG A 11 -42.74 39.80 -9.84
CA ARG A 11 -44.08 40.06 -10.37
C ARG A 11 -44.04 40.96 -11.60
N ASP A 12 -43.21 42.01 -11.56
CA ASP A 12 -43.06 42.98 -12.63
C ASP A 12 -42.08 42.52 -13.73
N ARG A 13 -41.45 41.35 -13.57
CA ARG A 13 -40.46 40.76 -14.48
C ARG A 13 -39.24 41.64 -14.76
N ARG A 14 -38.80 42.40 -13.73
CA ARG A 14 -37.63 43.28 -13.84
C ARG A 14 -36.33 42.47 -13.56
N ALA A 15 -35.75 41.88 -14.63
CA ALA A 15 -34.62 40.94 -14.50
C ALA A 15 -33.40 41.56 -13.81
N ASP A 16 -33.04 42.80 -14.11
CA ASP A 16 -31.90 43.49 -13.50
C ASP A 16 -32.11 43.70 -12.00
N ASP A 17 -33.28 44.14 -11.59
CA ASP A 17 -33.62 44.35 -10.18
C ASP A 17 -33.64 43.00 -9.40
N ILE A 18 -34.09 41.92 -10.03
CA ILE A 18 -34.09 40.59 -9.44
C ILE A 18 -32.65 40.14 -9.15
N VAL A 19 -31.75 40.29 -10.11
CA VAL A 19 -30.33 39.91 -9.96
C VAL A 19 -29.68 40.69 -8.83
N GLU A 20 -29.82 42.01 -8.83
CA GLU A 20 -29.26 42.90 -7.81
C GLU A 20 -29.82 42.59 -6.40
N LEU A 21 -31.14 42.42 -6.29
CA LEU A 21 -31.77 42.10 -5.00
C LEU A 21 -31.36 40.73 -4.47
N ARG A 22 -31.18 39.74 -5.33
CA ARG A 22 -30.68 38.40 -4.91
C ARG A 22 -29.22 38.45 -4.51
N LYS A 23 -28.35 39.19 -5.20
CA LYS A 23 -26.97 39.47 -4.78
C LYS A 23 -26.94 40.09 -3.38
N LEU A 24 -27.69 41.17 -3.16
CA LEU A 24 -27.76 41.80 -1.85
C LEU A 24 -28.30 40.89 -0.75
N LEU A 25 -29.27 40.03 -1.05
CA LEU A 25 -29.78 39.07 -0.08
C LEU A 25 -28.75 38.02 0.27
N ALA A 26 -27.97 37.58 -0.70
CA ALA A 26 -26.86 36.64 -0.45
C ALA A 26 -25.74 37.29 0.36
N GLU A 27 -25.37 38.54 0.10
CA GLU A 27 -24.36 39.29 0.88
C GLU A 27 -24.75 39.47 2.35
N LEU A 28 -26.05 39.58 2.63
CA LEU A 28 -26.59 39.70 4.00
C LEU A 28 -26.74 38.36 4.73
N GLU A 29 -26.53 37.23 4.04
CA GLU A 29 -26.56 35.92 4.68
C GLU A 29 -25.26 35.71 5.46
N GLU A 30 -25.37 35.47 6.78
CA GLU A 30 -24.24 35.32 7.67
C GLU A 30 -23.61 33.94 7.55
N ASP A 31 -24.39 32.90 7.26
CA ASP A 31 -23.93 31.53 7.09
C ASP A 31 -23.22 31.35 5.73
N PRO A 32 -21.91 31.06 5.69
CA PRO A 32 -21.14 30.91 4.45
C PRO A 32 -21.71 29.87 3.51
N VAL A 33 -22.21 28.73 4.05
CA VAL A 33 -22.79 27.64 3.25
C VAL A 33 -24.09 28.11 2.56
N ARG A 34 -24.97 28.78 3.30
CA ARG A 34 -26.21 29.29 2.73
C ARG A 34 -25.96 30.41 1.75
N ARG A 35 -24.95 31.24 2.02
CA ARG A 35 -24.53 32.31 1.09
C ARG A 35 -24.06 31.70 -0.22
N ALA A 36 -23.17 30.73 -0.18
CA ALA A 36 -22.67 30.04 -1.37
C ALA A 36 -23.80 29.37 -2.16
N ALA A 37 -24.72 28.69 -1.46
CA ALA A 37 -25.87 28.04 -2.10
C ALA A 37 -26.79 29.05 -2.82
N ALA A 38 -27.09 30.21 -2.18
CA ALA A 38 -27.93 31.27 -2.79
C ALA A 38 -27.25 31.87 -4.03
N LEU A 39 -25.93 32.10 -3.98
CA LEU A 39 -25.15 32.59 -5.11
C LEU A 39 -25.06 31.55 -6.24
N LEU A 40 -24.92 30.27 -5.92
CA LEU A 40 -24.94 29.21 -6.93
C LEU A 40 -26.25 29.13 -7.68
N GLU A 41 -27.37 29.19 -6.97
CA GLU A 41 -28.71 29.24 -7.60
C GLU A 41 -28.89 30.44 -8.53
N LEU A 42 -28.43 31.60 -8.09
CA LEU A 42 -28.44 32.79 -8.93
C LEU A 42 -27.54 32.62 -10.18
N GLY A 43 -26.34 32.04 -10.01
CA GLY A 43 -25.43 31.71 -11.11
C GLY A 43 -26.08 30.80 -12.14
N ARG A 44 -26.77 29.74 -11.69
CA ARG A 44 -27.52 28.81 -12.56
C ARG A 44 -28.59 29.52 -13.37
N GLU A 45 -29.35 30.43 -12.75
CA GLU A 45 -30.39 31.19 -13.42
C GLU A 45 -29.80 32.17 -14.44
N LEU A 46 -28.71 32.85 -14.10
CA LEU A 46 -27.97 33.73 -14.99
C LEU A 46 -27.50 33.02 -16.26
N VAL A 47 -26.96 31.81 -16.13
CA VAL A 47 -26.49 31.00 -17.26
C VAL A 47 -27.65 30.44 -18.08
N SER A 48 -28.61 29.77 -17.42
CA SER A 48 -29.63 28.97 -18.11
C SER A 48 -30.79 29.77 -18.66
N VAL A 49 -31.25 30.76 -17.91
CA VAL A 49 -32.48 31.54 -18.21
C VAL A 49 -32.17 32.92 -18.78
N LEU A 50 -31.32 33.67 -18.11
CA LEU A 50 -31.07 35.06 -18.44
C LEU A 50 -29.98 35.26 -19.51
N ARG A 51 -29.15 34.24 -19.75
CA ARG A 51 -28.04 34.28 -20.71
C ARG A 51 -27.03 35.40 -20.43
N ARG A 52 -26.82 35.69 -19.15
CA ARG A 52 -25.91 36.74 -18.65
C ARG A 52 -24.66 36.08 -18.05
N GLU A 53 -23.80 35.56 -18.92
CA GLU A 53 -22.68 34.73 -18.52
C GLU A 53 -21.63 35.51 -17.71
N ASP A 54 -21.34 36.77 -18.04
CA ASP A 54 -20.38 37.60 -17.29
C ASP A 54 -20.85 37.82 -15.85
N ASP A 55 -22.12 38.15 -15.64
CA ASP A 55 -22.68 38.28 -14.30
C ASP A 55 -22.71 36.95 -13.55
N ALA A 56 -22.87 35.84 -14.26
CA ALA A 56 -22.81 34.52 -13.67
C ALA A 56 -21.39 34.19 -13.17
N LEU A 57 -20.34 34.54 -13.92
CA LEU A 57 -18.96 34.33 -13.49
C LEU A 57 -18.65 35.07 -12.19
N ASP A 58 -19.06 36.35 -12.09
CA ASP A 58 -18.90 37.16 -10.87
C ASP A 58 -19.60 36.54 -9.66
N VAL A 59 -20.83 36.07 -9.84
CA VAL A 59 -21.66 35.48 -8.78
C VAL A 59 -21.07 34.11 -8.35
N LEU A 60 -20.61 33.33 -9.30
CA LEU A 60 -20.00 32.04 -9.00
C LEU A 60 -18.65 32.16 -8.28
N GLU A 61 -17.83 33.18 -8.65
CA GLU A 61 -16.62 33.52 -7.90
C GLU A 61 -16.94 33.90 -6.45
N ALA A 62 -17.98 34.75 -6.23
CA ALA A 62 -18.42 35.10 -4.89
C ALA A 62 -18.92 33.89 -4.10
N ALA A 63 -19.56 32.91 -4.75
CA ALA A 63 -19.94 31.63 -4.11
C ALA A 63 -18.74 30.84 -3.64
N LEU A 64 -17.69 30.76 -4.48
CA LEU A 64 -16.43 30.06 -4.15
C LEU A 64 -15.64 30.78 -3.05
N GLU A 65 -15.75 32.11 -2.95
CA GLU A 65 -15.17 32.86 -1.83
C GLU A 65 -15.90 32.60 -0.51
N ALA A 66 -17.22 32.47 -0.56
CA ALA A 66 -18.03 32.19 0.62
C ALA A 66 -17.81 30.78 1.16
N HIS A 67 -17.70 29.78 0.29
CA HIS A 67 -17.52 28.38 0.68
C HIS A 67 -16.60 27.61 -0.28
N PRO A 68 -15.27 27.68 -0.09
CA PRO A 68 -14.29 27.12 -1.04
C PRO A 68 -14.29 25.58 -1.17
N SER A 69 -14.87 24.84 -0.24
CA SER A 69 -14.97 23.37 -0.32
C SER A 69 -16.13 22.88 -1.20
N GLU A 70 -17.05 23.77 -1.60
CA GLU A 70 -18.15 23.42 -2.49
C GLU A 70 -17.69 23.50 -3.96
N LEU A 71 -17.69 22.37 -4.66
CA LEU A 71 -17.19 22.29 -6.04
C LEU A 71 -18.23 22.67 -7.10
N GLU A 72 -19.52 22.66 -6.79
CA GLU A 72 -20.56 22.94 -7.79
C GLU A 72 -20.43 24.31 -8.46
N PRO A 73 -20.18 25.42 -7.72
CA PRO A 73 -19.96 26.72 -8.35
C PRO A 73 -18.76 26.70 -9.31
N LEU A 74 -17.66 25.98 -8.94
CA LEU A 74 -16.49 25.85 -9.82
C LEU A 74 -16.80 25.04 -11.08
N VAL A 75 -17.60 23.98 -10.97
CA VAL A 75 -18.01 23.17 -12.12
C VAL A 75 -18.81 24.01 -13.12
N LEU A 76 -19.76 24.82 -12.63
CA LEU A 76 -20.57 25.69 -13.49
C LEU A 76 -19.72 26.81 -14.12
N LEU A 77 -18.85 27.43 -13.33
CA LEU A 77 -17.91 28.45 -13.81
C LEU A 77 -17.01 27.88 -14.91
N ALA A 78 -16.45 26.68 -14.65
CA ALA A 78 -15.59 26.00 -15.61
C ALA A 78 -16.33 25.66 -16.92
N GLN A 79 -17.62 25.29 -16.83
CA GLN A 79 -18.43 25.02 -18.01
C GLN A 79 -18.63 26.30 -18.85
N VAL A 80 -18.98 27.43 -18.21
CA VAL A 80 -19.17 28.71 -18.90
C VAL A 80 -17.90 29.16 -19.61
N LEU A 81 -16.75 29.11 -18.91
CA LEU A 81 -15.46 29.50 -19.48
C LEU A 81 -15.00 28.55 -20.60
N ALA A 82 -15.28 27.27 -20.46
CA ALA A 82 -14.96 26.26 -21.50
C ALA A 82 -15.81 26.44 -22.76
N ASP A 83 -17.12 26.72 -22.62
CA ASP A 83 -18.04 27.03 -23.75
C ASP A 83 -17.57 28.26 -24.51
N ARG A 84 -16.97 29.22 -23.82
CA ARG A 84 -16.39 30.47 -24.39
C ARG A 84 -14.91 30.25 -24.85
N GLN A 85 -14.31 29.09 -24.58
CA GLN A 85 -12.90 28.82 -24.87
C GLN A 85 -11.93 29.76 -24.16
N GLU A 86 -12.32 30.30 -23.01
CA GLU A 86 -11.49 31.21 -22.18
C GLU A 86 -10.59 30.42 -21.24
N TRP A 87 -9.67 29.65 -21.83
CA TRP A 87 -8.84 28.67 -21.11
C TRP A 87 -7.89 29.30 -20.08
N SER A 88 -7.34 30.49 -20.37
CA SER A 88 -6.47 31.20 -19.43
C SER A 88 -7.23 31.74 -18.21
N GLU A 89 -8.47 32.16 -18.37
CA GLU A 89 -9.33 32.58 -17.25
C GLU A 89 -9.70 31.38 -16.38
N LEU A 90 -9.97 30.23 -17.03
CA LEU A 90 -10.25 28.99 -16.33
C LEU A 90 -9.04 28.49 -15.53
N GLU A 91 -7.83 28.58 -16.09
CA GLU A 91 -6.57 28.31 -15.38
C GLU A 91 -6.45 29.20 -14.14
N GLY A 92 -6.66 30.50 -14.31
CA GLY A 92 -6.66 31.48 -13.21
C GLY A 92 -7.66 31.13 -12.11
N ALA A 93 -8.88 30.71 -12.49
CA ALA A 93 -9.91 30.30 -11.53
C ALA A 93 -9.47 29.07 -10.72
N TYR A 94 -8.88 28.04 -11.34
CA TYR A 94 -8.35 26.88 -10.63
C TYR A 94 -7.22 27.28 -9.67
N HIS A 95 -6.30 28.14 -10.08
CA HIS A 95 -5.23 28.63 -9.20
C HIS A 95 -5.78 29.39 -8.00
N ARG A 96 -6.72 30.33 -8.20
CA ARG A 96 -7.38 31.04 -7.09
C ARG A 96 -8.05 30.09 -6.10
N MET A 97 -8.68 29.02 -6.60
CA MET A 97 -9.28 28.02 -5.73
C MET A 97 -8.24 27.25 -4.92
N LEU A 98 -7.16 26.80 -5.56
CA LEU A 98 -6.06 26.10 -4.88
C LEU A 98 -5.39 26.96 -3.78
N ASP A 99 -5.39 28.30 -3.95
CA ASP A 99 -4.87 29.24 -2.94
C ASP A 99 -5.86 29.52 -1.79
N ARG A 100 -7.14 29.31 -2.02
CA ARG A 100 -8.20 29.47 -0.99
C ARG A 100 -8.29 28.24 -0.07
N LEU A 101 -8.02 27.04 -0.59
CA LEU A 101 -8.20 25.78 0.13
C LEU A 101 -7.45 25.67 1.47
N PRO A 102 -6.21 26.17 1.66
CA PRO A 102 -5.53 26.10 2.95
C PRO A 102 -6.26 26.74 4.12
N ARG A 103 -7.34 27.49 3.84
CA ARG A 103 -8.19 28.16 4.82
C ARG A 103 -9.43 27.33 5.23
N VAL A 104 -9.59 26.14 4.65
CA VAL A 104 -10.73 25.23 4.86
C VAL A 104 -10.38 24.14 5.85
N GLU A 105 -11.22 23.87 6.81
CA GLU A 105 -11.16 22.74 7.73
C GLU A 105 -12.43 21.86 7.59
N PRO A 106 -12.37 20.54 7.74
CA PRO A 106 -11.20 19.72 8.13
C PRO A 106 -10.26 19.40 6.95
N ALA A 107 -9.01 19.08 7.28
CA ALA A 107 -7.94 18.82 6.31
C ALA A 107 -8.22 17.67 5.32
N GLU A 108 -9.09 16.72 5.66
CA GLU A 108 -9.46 15.61 4.77
C GLU A 108 -10.33 16.09 3.61
N VAL A 109 -11.33 16.94 3.89
CA VAL A 109 -12.18 17.56 2.86
C VAL A 109 -11.34 18.43 1.94
N HIS A 110 -10.42 19.20 2.51
CA HIS A 110 -9.46 20.01 1.77
C HIS A 110 -8.65 19.16 0.77
N ARG A 111 -8.07 18.01 1.20
CA ARG A 111 -7.25 17.17 0.33
C ARG A 111 -8.05 16.61 -0.86
N SER A 112 -9.26 16.13 -0.64
CA SER A 112 -10.10 15.60 -1.73
C SER A 112 -10.45 16.69 -2.76
N VAL A 113 -10.82 17.88 -2.28
CA VAL A 113 -11.12 19.03 -3.15
C VAL A 113 -9.87 19.50 -3.90
N GLU A 114 -8.72 19.57 -3.21
CA GLU A 114 -7.43 19.90 -3.82
C GLU A 114 -7.05 18.93 -4.94
N ALA A 115 -7.19 17.62 -4.69
CA ALA A 115 -6.92 16.60 -5.70
C ALA A 115 -7.78 16.77 -6.95
N GLU A 116 -9.07 17.01 -6.78
CA GLU A 116 -10.00 17.21 -7.90
C GLU A 116 -9.67 18.45 -8.71
N ILE A 117 -9.41 19.61 -8.05
CA ILE A 117 -9.07 20.85 -8.74
C ILE A 117 -7.73 20.72 -9.47
N ALA A 118 -6.72 20.15 -8.81
CA ALA A 118 -5.39 19.94 -9.41
C ALA A 118 -5.47 19.00 -10.61
N ARG A 119 -6.31 17.96 -10.58
CA ARG A 119 -6.56 17.06 -11.70
C ARG A 119 -7.22 17.77 -12.88
N ARG A 120 -8.22 18.61 -12.61
CA ARG A 120 -8.88 19.44 -13.65
C ARG A 120 -7.91 20.43 -14.28
N LEU A 121 -7.10 21.09 -13.46
CA LEU A 121 -6.04 21.98 -13.92
C LEU A 121 -5.03 21.23 -14.80
N GLY A 122 -4.59 20.04 -14.39
CA GLY A 122 -3.67 19.20 -15.19
C GLY A 122 -4.25 18.83 -16.56
N ASN A 123 -5.54 18.47 -16.61
CA ASN A 123 -6.22 18.20 -17.87
C ASN A 123 -6.32 19.47 -18.75
N LEU A 124 -6.68 20.60 -18.18
CA LEU A 124 -6.77 21.89 -18.90
C LEU A 124 -5.43 22.28 -19.53
N LEU A 125 -4.35 22.22 -18.73
CA LEU A 125 -3.00 22.56 -19.18
C LEU A 125 -2.52 21.62 -20.29
N ARG A 126 -2.82 20.33 -20.18
CA ARG A 126 -2.45 19.32 -21.17
C ARG A 126 -3.22 19.46 -22.48
N ASP A 127 -4.55 19.61 -22.39
CA ASP A 127 -5.45 19.41 -23.53
C ASP A 127 -5.76 20.73 -24.28
N HIS A 128 -5.66 21.87 -23.63
CA HIS A 128 -6.06 23.17 -24.19
C HIS A 128 -4.97 24.22 -24.20
N LEU A 129 -4.07 24.22 -23.20
CA LEU A 129 -2.98 25.20 -23.12
C LEU A 129 -1.64 24.65 -23.60
N GLU A 130 -1.58 23.35 -23.91
CA GLU A 130 -0.36 22.66 -24.37
C GLU A 130 0.84 22.81 -23.42
N ASP A 131 0.61 23.20 -22.16
CA ASP A 131 1.62 23.27 -21.12
C ASP A 131 1.79 21.91 -20.42
N GLN A 132 2.62 21.06 -21.02
CA GLN A 132 2.86 19.73 -20.50
C GLN A 132 3.63 19.73 -19.16
N ALA A 133 4.49 20.72 -18.92
CA ALA A 133 5.24 20.81 -17.67
C ALA A 133 4.36 21.26 -16.51
N GLY A 134 3.52 22.27 -16.75
CA GLY A 134 2.49 22.70 -15.80
C GLY A 134 1.48 21.59 -15.51
N ALA A 135 1.03 20.86 -16.54
CA ALA A 135 0.13 19.72 -16.39
C ALA A 135 0.72 18.62 -15.51
N LEU A 136 2.01 18.27 -15.71
CA LEU A 136 2.69 17.30 -14.85
C LEU A 136 2.72 17.76 -13.39
N SER A 137 3.06 19.01 -13.15
CA SER A 137 3.09 19.60 -11.80
C SER A 137 1.71 19.57 -11.14
N ALA A 138 0.65 19.86 -11.90
CA ALA A 138 -0.71 19.80 -11.42
C ALA A 138 -1.15 18.36 -11.08
N PHE A 139 -0.84 17.37 -11.93
CA PHE A 139 -1.13 15.97 -11.62
C PHE A 139 -0.34 15.46 -10.40
N GLU A 140 0.91 15.86 -10.24
CA GLU A 140 1.69 15.49 -9.05
C GLU A 140 1.14 16.12 -7.77
N ARG A 141 0.63 17.34 -7.86
CA ARG A 141 -0.12 17.97 -6.74
C ARG A 141 -1.36 17.15 -6.40
N ALA A 142 -2.15 16.73 -7.40
CA ALA A 142 -3.30 15.86 -7.19
C ALA A 142 -2.93 14.53 -6.55
N VAL A 143 -1.85 13.88 -7.03
CA VAL A 143 -1.32 12.65 -6.46
C VAL A 143 -0.81 12.83 -5.01
N SER A 144 -0.29 14.00 -4.67
CA SER A 144 0.16 14.30 -3.30
C SER A 144 -1.01 14.46 -2.34
N ALA A 145 -2.12 15.05 -2.82
CA ALA A 145 -3.34 15.20 -2.06
C ALA A 145 -4.11 13.86 -1.94
N GLU A 146 -4.16 13.07 -3.00
CA GLU A 146 -4.81 11.74 -3.06
C GLU A 146 -3.85 10.67 -3.60
N PRO A 147 -2.99 10.09 -2.75
CA PRO A 147 -1.94 9.15 -3.19
C PRO A 147 -2.46 7.86 -3.84
N GLY A 148 -3.71 7.48 -3.56
CA GLY A 148 -4.34 6.26 -4.08
C GLY A 148 -4.90 6.35 -5.50
N ASP A 149 -4.99 7.54 -6.09
CA ASP A 149 -5.54 7.73 -7.44
C ASP A 149 -4.59 7.20 -8.52
N LEU A 150 -4.89 5.98 -9.00
CA LEU A 150 -4.09 5.32 -10.03
C LEU A 150 -4.24 5.97 -11.42
N GLU A 151 -5.39 6.56 -11.73
CA GLU A 151 -5.60 7.21 -13.03
C GLU A 151 -4.76 8.48 -13.16
N THR A 152 -4.75 9.32 -12.14
CA THR A 152 -3.90 10.51 -12.11
C THR A 152 -2.42 10.13 -12.14
N ARG A 153 -2.02 9.06 -11.44
CA ARG A 153 -0.64 8.55 -11.53
C ARG A 153 -0.27 8.03 -12.91
N ARG A 154 -1.21 7.38 -13.62
CA ARG A 154 -0.99 6.95 -15.02
C ARG A 154 -0.79 8.16 -15.94
N ALA A 155 -1.59 9.20 -15.76
CA ALA A 155 -1.47 10.45 -16.51
C ALA A 155 -0.13 11.13 -16.23
N ALA A 156 0.28 11.27 -14.98
CA ALA A 156 1.57 11.82 -14.57
C ALA A 156 2.74 11.01 -15.14
N ALA A 157 2.68 9.67 -15.08
CA ALA A 157 3.71 8.79 -15.64
C ALA A 157 3.88 8.97 -17.16
N GLU A 158 2.76 9.07 -17.88
CA GLU A 158 2.79 9.26 -19.34
C GLU A 158 3.35 10.62 -19.71
N LEU A 159 2.95 11.65 -19.00
CA LEU A 159 3.38 13.02 -19.26
C LEU A 159 4.87 13.20 -18.93
N ALA A 160 5.33 12.70 -17.77
CA ALA A 160 6.75 12.70 -17.41
C ALA A 160 7.59 11.91 -18.44
N ARG A 161 7.06 10.80 -18.96
CA ARG A 161 7.72 10.03 -20.02
C ARG A 161 7.85 10.84 -21.32
N SER A 162 6.79 11.54 -21.73
CA SER A 162 6.81 12.37 -22.95
C SER A 162 7.79 13.54 -22.85
N LEU A 163 7.94 14.10 -21.65
CA LEU A 163 8.92 15.16 -21.34
C LEU A 163 10.37 14.64 -21.20
N GLY A 164 10.59 13.32 -21.29
CA GLY A 164 11.91 12.72 -21.09
C GLY A 164 12.32 12.57 -19.62
N GLU A 165 11.46 12.90 -18.67
CA GLU A 165 11.71 12.81 -17.25
C GLU A 165 11.53 11.38 -16.73
N HIS A 166 12.32 10.43 -17.28
CA HIS A 166 12.14 9.01 -17.11
C HIS A 166 12.17 8.55 -15.65
N ARG A 167 12.96 9.21 -14.77
CA ARG A 167 13.00 8.85 -13.33
C ARG A 167 11.71 9.23 -12.59
N ARG A 168 11.11 10.38 -12.91
CA ARG A 168 9.81 10.78 -12.36
C ARG A 168 8.71 9.84 -12.84
N ALA A 169 8.68 9.59 -14.16
CA ALA A 169 7.76 8.62 -14.76
C ALA A 169 7.87 7.23 -14.12
N LEU A 170 9.09 6.76 -13.82
CA LEU A 170 9.35 5.48 -13.19
C LEU A 170 8.72 5.39 -11.80
N GLY A 171 8.82 6.43 -10.97
CA GLY A 171 8.21 6.46 -9.64
C GLY A 171 6.69 6.28 -9.68
N HIS A 172 6.01 7.00 -10.59
CA HIS A 172 4.57 6.85 -10.78
C HIS A 172 4.19 5.47 -11.34
N ALA A 173 4.90 4.99 -12.36
CA ALA A 173 4.62 3.69 -12.97
C ALA A 173 4.87 2.52 -12.01
N GLN A 174 5.88 2.60 -11.17
CA GLN A 174 6.16 1.60 -10.14
C GLN A 174 5.00 1.50 -9.15
N PHE A 175 4.53 2.63 -8.62
CA PHE A 175 3.40 2.68 -7.70
C PHE A 175 2.12 2.07 -8.31
N VAL A 176 1.85 2.37 -9.58
CA VAL A 176 0.69 1.82 -10.29
C VAL A 176 0.83 0.30 -10.46
N ALA A 177 1.99 -0.18 -10.93
CA ALA A 177 2.21 -1.60 -11.16
C ALA A 177 2.16 -2.44 -9.86
N GLU A 178 2.61 -1.89 -8.73
CA GLU A 178 2.52 -2.54 -7.41
C GLU A 178 1.07 -2.74 -6.96
N ARG A 179 0.17 -1.78 -7.28
CA ARG A 179 -1.26 -1.86 -6.90
C ARG A 179 -2.16 -2.52 -7.94
N ALA A 180 -1.74 -2.54 -9.19
CA ALA A 180 -2.43 -3.19 -10.29
C ALA A 180 -1.53 -4.19 -11.03
N PRO A 181 -0.95 -5.20 -10.35
CA PRO A 181 0.07 -6.08 -10.91
C PRO A 181 -0.47 -7.00 -12.02
N ARG A 182 -1.78 -7.13 -12.15
CA ARG A 182 -2.43 -7.94 -13.18
C ARG A 182 -2.78 -7.16 -14.44
N GLU A 183 -2.55 -5.84 -14.46
CA GLU A 183 -2.77 -5.00 -15.64
C GLU A 183 -1.52 -5.01 -16.54
N PRO A 184 -1.52 -5.76 -17.67
CA PRO A 184 -0.32 -5.93 -18.48
C PRO A 184 0.21 -4.63 -19.08
N LYS A 185 -0.67 -3.65 -19.31
CA LYS A 185 -0.28 -2.33 -19.84
C LYS A 185 0.60 -1.56 -18.86
N ASP A 186 0.24 -1.56 -17.57
CA ASP A 186 0.98 -0.85 -16.53
C ASP A 186 2.31 -1.55 -16.26
N VAL A 187 2.31 -2.89 -16.18
CA VAL A 187 3.54 -3.68 -16.03
C VAL A 187 4.49 -3.48 -17.22
N ARG A 188 3.97 -3.41 -18.44
CA ARG A 188 4.79 -3.14 -19.65
C ARG A 188 5.34 -1.72 -19.63
N ARG A 189 4.56 -0.72 -19.21
CA ARG A 189 5.04 0.67 -19.04
C ARG A 189 6.19 0.74 -18.04
N LEU A 190 6.07 0.02 -16.91
CA LEU A 190 7.15 -0.08 -15.93
C LEU A 190 8.40 -0.70 -16.54
N PHE A 191 8.28 -1.79 -17.29
CA PHE A 191 9.39 -2.42 -18.02
C PHE A 191 10.10 -1.42 -18.93
N ASP A 192 9.35 -0.70 -19.78
CA ASP A 192 9.93 0.25 -20.73
C ASP A 192 10.66 1.41 -20.04
N LEU A 193 10.13 1.90 -18.93
CA LEU A 193 10.78 2.96 -18.14
C LEU A 193 12.04 2.45 -17.42
N LEU A 194 12.04 1.24 -16.90
CA LEU A 194 13.24 0.61 -16.31
C LEU A 194 14.35 0.48 -17.35
N MET A 195 14.02 0.06 -18.57
CA MET A 195 14.97 0.00 -19.69
C MET A 195 15.50 1.39 -20.09
N LYS A 196 14.66 2.42 -20.06
CA LYS A 196 15.07 3.80 -20.32
C LYS A 196 15.98 4.38 -19.23
N CYS A 197 15.80 3.92 -18.01
CA CYS A 197 16.64 4.30 -16.87
C CYS A 197 17.89 3.40 -16.70
N GLU A 198 18.15 2.47 -17.63
CA GLU A 198 19.26 1.51 -17.61
C GLU A 198 19.25 0.57 -16.38
N LEU A 199 18.09 0.34 -15.80
CA LEU A 199 17.87 -0.56 -14.65
C LEU A 199 17.53 -1.98 -15.14
N VAL A 200 18.48 -2.59 -15.85
CA VAL A 200 18.28 -3.85 -16.59
C VAL A 200 17.87 -5.00 -15.69
N GLU A 201 18.48 -5.18 -14.52
CA GLU A 201 18.12 -6.23 -13.57
C GLU A 201 16.66 -6.13 -13.12
N ARG A 202 16.21 -4.93 -12.76
CA ARG A 202 14.81 -4.69 -12.39
C ARG A 202 13.86 -4.90 -13.58
N ALA A 203 14.29 -4.55 -14.79
CA ALA A 203 13.53 -4.81 -16.01
C ALA A 203 13.35 -6.31 -16.28
N CYS A 204 14.38 -7.14 -15.98
CA CYS A 204 14.27 -8.59 -16.06
C CYS A 204 13.20 -9.14 -15.11
N HIS A 205 13.16 -8.71 -13.86
CA HIS A 205 12.10 -9.13 -12.94
C HIS A 205 10.70 -8.76 -13.41
N VAL A 206 10.54 -7.56 -13.96
CA VAL A 206 9.25 -7.12 -14.53
C VAL A 206 8.89 -7.92 -15.79
N ALA A 207 9.88 -8.28 -16.60
CA ALA A 207 9.68 -9.15 -17.78
C ALA A 207 9.23 -10.56 -17.35
N GLU A 208 9.75 -11.12 -16.25
CA GLU A 208 9.28 -12.40 -15.68
C GLU A 208 7.80 -12.34 -15.30
N VAL A 209 7.36 -11.23 -14.69
CA VAL A 209 5.93 -11.03 -14.40
C VAL A 209 5.09 -11.05 -15.70
N LEU A 210 5.55 -10.41 -16.77
CA LEU A 210 4.87 -10.43 -18.06
C LEU A 210 4.82 -11.83 -18.69
N VAL A 211 5.84 -12.66 -18.46
CA VAL A 211 5.85 -14.08 -18.88
C VAL A 211 4.79 -14.87 -18.10
N VAL A 212 4.73 -14.71 -16.79
CA VAL A 212 3.73 -15.37 -15.94
C VAL A 212 2.30 -14.96 -16.32
N LEU A 213 2.10 -13.69 -16.68
CA LEU A 213 0.81 -13.18 -17.17
C LEU A 213 0.49 -13.63 -18.61
N GLU A 214 1.39 -14.35 -19.29
CA GLU A 214 1.29 -14.72 -20.71
C GLU A 214 1.17 -13.50 -21.65
N ARG A 215 1.80 -12.40 -21.31
CA ARG A 215 1.76 -11.09 -22.01
C ARG A 215 3.13 -10.58 -22.43
N ALA A 216 4.20 -11.35 -22.21
CA ALA A 216 5.55 -11.00 -22.66
C ALA A 216 5.66 -11.07 -24.20
N ASP A 217 6.24 -10.04 -24.78
CA ASP A 217 6.63 -10.01 -26.19
C ASP A 217 8.05 -10.58 -26.41
N GLU A 218 8.50 -10.54 -27.67
CA GLU A 218 9.82 -11.08 -28.05
C GLU A 218 10.97 -10.30 -27.40
N ARG A 219 10.84 -8.98 -27.19
CA ARG A 219 11.87 -8.13 -26.57
C ARG A 219 12.10 -8.49 -25.11
N GLN A 220 11.02 -8.70 -24.35
CA GLN A 220 11.11 -9.10 -22.94
C GLN A 220 11.69 -10.51 -22.80
N ARG A 221 11.29 -11.45 -23.68
CA ARG A 221 11.83 -12.81 -23.69
C ARG A 221 13.32 -12.83 -24.07
N ALA A 222 13.70 -12.05 -25.08
CA ALA A 222 15.11 -11.94 -25.48
C ALA A 222 15.98 -11.33 -24.35
N LEU A 223 15.46 -10.33 -23.65
CA LEU A 223 16.15 -9.77 -22.48
C LEU A 223 16.38 -10.82 -21.40
N LEU A 224 15.35 -11.59 -21.07
CA LEU A 224 15.45 -12.66 -20.06
C LEU A 224 16.43 -13.76 -20.48
N GLU A 225 16.44 -14.13 -21.75
CA GLU A 225 17.40 -15.14 -22.24
C GLU A 225 18.84 -14.62 -22.20
N ALA A 226 19.05 -13.35 -22.55
CA ALA A 226 20.38 -12.71 -22.52
C ALA A 226 20.95 -12.58 -21.10
N HIS A 227 20.07 -12.40 -20.08
CA HIS A 227 20.45 -12.21 -18.69
C HIS A 227 20.08 -13.41 -17.81
N ARG A 228 19.84 -14.55 -18.42
CA ARG A 228 19.36 -15.75 -17.73
C ARG A 228 20.24 -16.20 -16.57
N ASP A 229 21.55 -16.10 -16.73
CA ASP A 229 22.52 -16.51 -15.70
C ASP A 229 22.76 -15.43 -14.64
N ASP A 230 22.61 -14.16 -15.00
CA ASP A 230 22.84 -13.02 -14.09
C ASP A 230 21.71 -12.88 -13.06
N VAL A 231 20.45 -13.04 -13.48
CA VAL A 231 19.26 -12.88 -12.61
C VAL A 231 19.05 -14.10 -11.68
N ARG A 232 19.59 -15.27 -12.03
CA ARG A 232 19.32 -16.52 -11.31
C ARG A 232 20.17 -16.76 -10.07
N ARG A 233 21.15 -15.93 -9.79
CA ARG A 233 22.05 -16.08 -8.64
C ARG A 233 22.12 -14.82 -7.80
N PRO A 234 21.11 -14.55 -6.95
CA PRO A 234 21.23 -13.47 -6.00
C PRO A 234 22.46 -13.73 -5.12
N VAL A 235 23.34 -12.74 -5.06
CA VAL A 235 24.62 -12.81 -4.33
C VAL A 235 24.55 -11.98 -3.06
N GLU A 236 23.67 -10.98 -3.03
CA GLU A 236 23.54 -10.07 -1.92
C GLU A 236 22.49 -10.56 -0.91
N GLU A 237 22.81 -10.37 0.35
CA GLU A 237 21.87 -10.67 1.43
C GLU A 237 20.69 -9.67 1.37
N LEU A 238 19.50 -10.12 1.74
CA LEU A 238 18.32 -9.25 1.85
C LEU A 238 18.61 -8.07 2.79
N PRO A 239 18.14 -6.84 2.44
CA PRO A 239 18.18 -5.72 3.38
C PRO A 239 17.44 -6.07 4.69
N PRO A 240 17.83 -5.46 5.83
CA PRO A 240 17.22 -5.77 7.13
C PRO A 240 15.70 -5.62 7.17
N ASP A 241 15.18 -4.62 6.44
CA ASP A 241 13.76 -4.26 6.36
C ASP A 241 12.98 -5.00 5.24
N ALA A 242 13.63 -5.94 4.53
CA ALA A 242 13.00 -6.64 3.42
C ALA A 242 11.78 -7.46 3.85
N TRP A 243 11.83 -8.09 5.02
CA TRP A 243 10.74 -8.89 5.54
C TRP A 243 9.51 -8.03 5.87
N GLU A 244 9.70 -6.86 6.49
CA GLU A 244 8.60 -5.93 6.79
C GLU A 244 7.90 -5.45 5.52
N ARG A 245 8.66 -5.19 4.45
CA ARG A 245 8.10 -4.78 3.15
C ARG A 245 7.30 -5.87 2.44
N MET A 246 7.44 -7.13 2.84
CA MET A 246 6.68 -8.26 2.27
C MET A 246 5.35 -8.53 2.99
N TRP A 247 5.13 -7.96 4.18
CA TRP A 247 3.88 -8.09 4.91
C TRP A 247 2.82 -7.14 4.35
N LEU A 248 1.57 -7.58 4.39
CA LEU A 248 0.44 -6.67 4.22
C LEU A 248 0.40 -5.71 5.41
N GLU A 249 0.07 -4.46 5.16
CA GLU A 249 0.08 -3.41 6.17
C GLU A 249 -0.80 -3.75 7.38
N GLU A 250 -1.96 -4.40 7.14
CA GLU A 250 -2.87 -4.84 8.20
C GLU A 250 -2.30 -5.95 9.07
N GLN A 251 -1.37 -6.76 8.55
CA GLN A 251 -0.78 -7.90 9.25
C GLN A 251 0.52 -7.53 9.99
N LEU A 252 1.10 -6.38 9.68
CA LEU A 252 2.42 -5.97 10.16
C LEU A 252 2.52 -5.90 11.69
N PRO A 253 1.55 -5.34 12.45
CA PRO A 253 1.64 -5.30 13.90
C PRO A 253 1.68 -6.70 14.52
N VAL A 254 0.85 -7.63 14.04
CA VAL A 254 0.85 -9.02 14.52
C VAL A 254 2.17 -9.71 14.18
N ALA A 255 2.71 -9.51 12.98
CA ALA A 255 3.99 -10.07 12.59
C ALA A 255 5.13 -9.56 13.49
N ARG A 256 5.14 -8.27 13.81
CA ARG A 256 6.10 -7.65 14.74
C ARG A 256 6.00 -8.20 16.15
N MET A 257 4.78 -8.47 16.66
CA MET A 257 4.60 -9.14 17.96
C MET A 257 5.27 -10.51 17.97
N PHE A 258 5.05 -11.32 16.92
CA PHE A 258 5.68 -12.65 16.83
C PHE A 258 7.19 -12.57 16.62
N GLU A 259 7.70 -11.59 15.89
CA GLU A 259 9.15 -11.37 15.73
C GLU A 259 9.79 -10.95 17.07
N ALA A 260 9.17 -10.05 17.81
CA ALA A 260 9.65 -9.63 19.12
C ALA A 260 9.68 -10.79 20.14
N ALA A 261 8.62 -11.61 20.17
CA ALA A 261 8.53 -12.76 21.05
C ALA A 261 9.46 -13.95 20.61
N GLY A 262 9.78 -14.05 19.35
CA GLY A 262 10.74 -14.94 18.67
C GLY A 262 11.16 -16.23 19.39
N GLU A 263 12.36 -16.22 19.95
CA GLU A 263 12.96 -17.38 20.62
C GLU A 263 12.26 -17.73 21.94
N ALA A 264 11.71 -16.75 22.66
CA ALA A 264 10.96 -16.97 23.89
C ALA A 264 9.66 -17.73 23.59
N LEU A 265 8.94 -17.31 22.53
CA LEU A 265 7.74 -17.98 22.07
C LEU A 265 8.01 -19.42 21.61
N TYR A 266 9.10 -19.62 20.86
CA TYR A 266 9.51 -20.97 20.45
C TYR A 266 9.78 -21.87 21.65
N ALA A 267 10.45 -21.38 22.68
CA ALA A 267 10.67 -22.13 23.90
C ALA A 267 9.36 -22.51 24.61
N GLY A 268 8.37 -21.62 24.61
CA GLY A 268 7.02 -21.90 25.12
C GLY A 268 6.32 -23.00 24.34
N LEU A 269 6.40 -22.98 23.00
CA LEU A 269 5.88 -24.03 22.13
C LEU A 269 6.56 -25.38 22.38
N VAL A 270 7.87 -25.41 22.51
CA VAL A 270 8.62 -26.64 22.82
C VAL A 270 8.14 -27.26 24.13
N GLU A 271 7.96 -26.45 25.17
CA GLU A 271 7.47 -26.93 26.46
C GLU A 271 6.01 -27.43 26.37
N LEU A 272 5.19 -26.74 25.60
CA LEU A 272 3.81 -27.16 25.33
C LEU A 272 3.78 -28.54 24.63
N TRP A 273 4.57 -28.72 23.58
CA TRP A 273 4.69 -30.00 22.87
C TRP A 273 5.21 -31.10 23.75
N ARG A 274 6.21 -30.80 24.59
CA ARG A 274 6.75 -31.79 25.55
C ARG A 274 5.69 -32.30 26.50
N ARG A 275 4.84 -31.41 27.05
CA ARG A 275 3.76 -31.78 27.99
C ARG A 275 2.60 -32.50 27.32
N GLN A 276 2.29 -32.15 26.07
CA GLN A 276 1.15 -32.71 25.34
C GLN A 276 1.51 -33.90 24.45
N GLY A 277 2.75 -34.40 24.48
CA GLY A 277 3.19 -35.50 23.63
C GLY A 277 3.29 -35.14 22.14
N GLY A 278 3.40 -33.82 21.80
CA GLY A 278 3.52 -33.32 20.43
C GLY A 278 4.95 -33.10 19.95
N ALA A 279 5.97 -33.27 20.82
CA ALA A 279 7.36 -33.17 20.45
C ALA A 279 7.74 -34.34 19.51
N GLU A 280 8.59 -33.99 18.52
CA GLU A 280 9.09 -34.95 17.54
C GLU A 280 10.57 -35.27 17.85
N SER A 281 11.04 -36.40 17.37
CA SER A 281 12.44 -36.80 17.38
C SER A 281 12.96 -36.91 15.94
N VAL A 282 14.25 -36.77 15.77
CA VAL A 282 14.89 -36.95 14.46
C VAL A 282 14.94 -38.42 14.02
N GLY A 283 14.60 -39.36 14.92
CA GLY A 283 14.61 -40.80 14.62
C GLY A 283 15.97 -41.29 14.14
N GLU A 284 15.95 -42.04 13.03
CA GLU A 284 17.15 -42.56 12.36
C GLU A 284 17.74 -41.58 11.33
N ALA A 285 17.21 -40.37 11.20
CA ALA A 285 17.66 -39.36 10.25
C ALA A 285 19.12 -38.97 10.57
N LYS A 286 19.93 -38.91 9.54
CA LYS A 286 21.38 -38.65 9.64
C LYS A 286 21.62 -37.14 9.73
N ALA A 287 22.33 -36.70 10.77
CA ALA A 287 22.77 -35.30 10.87
C ALA A 287 23.78 -34.98 9.75
N VAL A 288 23.61 -33.83 9.12
CA VAL A 288 24.47 -33.38 8.02
C VAL A 288 24.89 -31.93 8.28
N ASP A 289 26.17 -31.66 8.13
CA ASP A 289 26.69 -30.30 8.12
C ASP A 289 26.66 -29.75 6.69
N PRO A 290 25.85 -28.70 6.43
CA PRO A 290 25.75 -28.11 5.11
C PRO A 290 27.06 -27.49 4.59
N ALA A 291 28.00 -27.15 5.47
CA ALA A 291 29.28 -26.56 5.08
C ALA A 291 30.25 -27.59 4.48
N THR A 292 30.13 -28.86 4.90
CA THR A 292 31.08 -29.93 4.53
C THR A 292 30.48 -30.99 3.60
N THR A 293 29.16 -31.03 3.46
CA THR A 293 28.46 -32.02 2.63
C THR A 293 28.60 -31.76 1.13
N THR A 294 28.55 -32.82 0.34
CA THR A 294 28.41 -32.74 -1.13
C THR A 294 26.96 -32.72 -1.62
N LEU A 295 25.99 -32.94 -0.73
CA LEU A 295 24.56 -32.94 -1.07
C LEU A 295 24.07 -31.53 -1.42
N SER A 296 23.40 -31.39 -2.57
CA SER A 296 22.91 -30.11 -3.07
C SER A 296 21.83 -29.51 -2.17
N ALA A 297 20.88 -30.29 -1.66
CA ALA A 297 19.78 -29.78 -0.86
C ALA A 297 20.19 -29.10 0.47
N PRO A 298 21.07 -29.72 1.33
CA PRO A 298 21.60 -29.02 2.51
C PRO A 298 22.40 -27.77 2.17
N ARG A 299 23.18 -27.78 1.08
CA ARG A 299 23.94 -26.62 0.61
C ARG A 299 23.02 -25.47 0.13
N SER A 300 21.94 -25.81 -0.58
CA SER A 300 20.93 -24.84 -0.98
C SER A 300 20.23 -24.22 0.24
N LEU A 301 19.99 -25.01 1.30
CA LEU A 301 19.41 -24.49 2.53
C LEU A 301 20.35 -23.50 3.23
N ALA A 302 21.66 -23.83 3.31
CA ALA A 302 22.64 -22.91 3.89
C ALA A 302 22.82 -21.64 3.08
N TRP A 303 22.83 -21.75 1.74
CA TRP A 303 22.86 -20.59 0.85
C TRP A 303 21.62 -19.70 1.04
N ALA A 304 20.42 -20.29 1.07
CA ALA A 304 19.19 -19.55 1.28
C ALA A 304 19.13 -18.89 2.68
N ALA A 305 19.61 -19.57 3.73
CA ALA A 305 19.69 -19.02 5.07
C ALA A 305 20.57 -17.75 5.12
N LYS A 306 21.74 -17.81 4.47
CA LYS A 306 22.62 -16.64 4.34
C LYS A 306 21.94 -15.50 3.58
N LEU A 307 21.38 -15.79 2.40
CA LEU A 307 20.71 -14.79 1.57
C LEU A 307 19.55 -14.09 2.29
N LEU A 308 18.75 -14.88 3.01
CA LEU A 308 17.59 -14.41 3.76
C LEU A 308 17.95 -13.84 5.14
N ARG A 309 19.24 -13.80 5.50
CA ARG A 309 19.75 -13.35 6.81
C ARG A 309 19.07 -14.08 7.97
N ARG A 310 18.90 -15.41 7.83
CA ARG A 310 18.24 -16.23 8.86
C ARG A 310 19.24 -17.23 9.46
N PRO A 311 19.09 -17.57 10.75
CA PRO A 311 19.88 -18.63 11.34
C PRO A 311 19.62 -19.96 10.65
N LEU A 312 20.68 -20.72 10.38
CA LEU A 312 20.56 -22.04 9.79
C LEU A 312 20.05 -23.03 10.85
N PRO A 313 18.93 -23.74 10.62
CA PRO A 313 18.45 -24.78 11.52
C PRO A 313 19.38 -25.98 11.53
N ARG A 314 19.26 -26.87 12.52
CA ARG A 314 19.93 -28.18 12.50
C ARG A 314 19.43 -29.02 11.33
N VAL A 315 20.31 -29.57 10.55
CA VAL A 315 19.93 -30.28 9.31
C VAL A 315 20.09 -31.78 9.50
N HIS A 316 19.05 -32.52 9.20
CA HIS A 316 19.02 -33.97 9.16
C HIS A 316 18.47 -34.43 7.81
N VAL A 317 18.95 -35.58 7.35
CA VAL A 317 18.58 -36.21 6.08
C VAL A 317 17.94 -37.56 6.35
N ASP A 318 16.77 -37.78 5.76
CA ASP A 318 16.04 -39.05 5.78
C ASP A 318 15.50 -39.36 4.38
N GLU A 319 16.17 -40.28 3.69
CA GLU A 319 15.79 -40.68 2.32
C GLU A 319 14.41 -41.34 2.22
N SER A 320 13.87 -41.84 3.34
CA SER A 320 12.57 -42.48 3.40
C SER A 320 11.42 -41.46 3.52
N SER A 321 11.72 -40.23 3.94
CA SER A 321 10.74 -39.15 4.05
C SER A 321 10.20 -38.76 2.68
N THR A 322 8.88 -38.62 2.59
CA THR A 322 8.15 -38.26 1.36
C THR A 322 8.03 -36.73 1.14
N VAL A 323 8.51 -35.92 2.10
CA VAL A 323 8.48 -34.46 2.05
C VAL A 323 9.88 -33.93 1.75
N ALA A 324 9.99 -32.94 0.85
CA ALA A 324 11.27 -32.36 0.45
C ALA A 324 12.02 -31.70 1.61
N PHE A 325 11.37 -30.73 2.29
CA PHE A 325 11.85 -30.07 3.49
C PHE A 325 10.73 -30.03 4.52
N ARG A 326 11.04 -30.34 5.77
CA ARG A 326 10.09 -30.31 6.88
C ARG A 326 10.74 -29.78 8.15
N ALA A 327 10.11 -28.78 8.78
CA ALA A 327 10.44 -28.36 10.12
C ALA A 327 9.94 -29.40 11.14
N LEU A 328 10.77 -29.71 12.13
CA LEU A 328 10.43 -30.64 13.21
C LEU A 328 10.14 -29.88 14.51
N ARG A 329 9.16 -30.34 15.27
CA ARG A 329 8.85 -29.86 16.64
C ARG A 329 9.84 -30.41 17.67
N THR A 330 11.05 -29.88 17.63
CA THR A 330 12.18 -30.30 18.46
C THR A 330 12.65 -29.18 19.38
N GLN A 331 13.51 -29.49 20.35
CA GLN A 331 14.01 -28.50 21.30
C GLN A 331 14.76 -27.31 20.65
N ALA A 332 15.43 -27.55 19.52
CA ALA A 332 16.08 -26.52 18.72
C ALA A 332 15.54 -26.58 17.29
N PRO A 333 15.43 -25.44 16.56
CA PRO A 333 15.01 -25.46 15.18
C PRO A 333 15.73 -26.51 14.35
N THR A 334 14.96 -27.42 13.77
CA THR A 334 15.53 -28.60 13.05
C THR A 334 14.75 -28.82 11.76
N THR A 335 15.49 -28.92 10.66
CA THR A 335 14.98 -29.26 9.34
C THR A 335 15.31 -30.70 8.97
N LEU A 336 14.29 -31.45 8.58
CA LEU A 336 14.42 -32.75 7.95
C LEU A 336 14.37 -32.60 6.43
N ILE A 337 15.38 -33.08 5.73
CA ILE A 337 15.45 -33.10 4.26
C ILE A 337 15.15 -34.52 3.79
N GLY A 338 14.09 -34.68 3.03
CA GLY A 338 13.63 -35.98 2.56
C GLY A 338 14.02 -36.31 1.12
N GLY A 339 13.70 -37.55 0.73
CA GLY A 339 14.01 -38.12 -0.57
C GLY A 339 13.71 -37.25 -1.78
N PRO A 340 12.56 -36.56 -1.84
CA PRO A 340 12.20 -35.67 -2.96
C PRO A 340 13.15 -34.46 -3.15
N ALA A 341 13.87 -34.01 -2.12
CA ALA A 341 14.89 -32.97 -2.24
C ALA A 341 16.30 -33.53 -2.54
N LEU A 342 16.51 -34.83 -2.35
CA LEU A 342 17.83 -35.47 -2.50
C LEU A 342 18.05 -36.01 -3.92
N ARG A 343 16.99 -36.16 -4.72
CA ARG A 343 17.05 -36.81 -6.04
C ARG A 343 16.26 -36.05 -7.07
N GLY A 344 16.83 -35.86 -8.28
CA GLY A 344 16.12 -35.39 -9.47
C GLY A 344 15.70 -33.93 -9.47
N ARG A 345 16.18 -33.10 -8.54
CA ARG A 345 15.90 -31.67 -8.49
C ARG A 345 17.01 -30.83 -9.08
N SER A 346 16.66 -29.79 -9.83
CA SER A 346 17.61 -28.79 -10.28
C SER A 346 18.06 -27.91 -9.09
N LEU A 347 19.13 -27.16 -9.28
CA LEU A 347 19.63 -26.25 -8.24
C LEU A 347 18.65 -25.12 -7.98
N GLU A 348 17.96 -24.65 -9.02
CA GLU A 348 16.92 -23.61 -8.92
C GLU A 348 15.72 -24.10 -8.09
N GLU A 349 15.22 -25.31 -8.38
CA GLU A 349 14.14 -25.91 -7.60
C GLU A 349 14.52 -26.07 -6.12
N LEU A 350 15.74 -26.53 -5.85
CA LEU A 350 16.23 -26.66 -4.48
C LEU A 350 16.39 -25.32 -3.78
N SER A 351 16.84 -24.30 -4.50
CA SER A 351 16.98 -22.93 -3.98
C SER A 351 15.62 -22.33 -3.61
N PHE A 352 14.62 -22.53 -4.48
CA PHE A 352 13.25 -22.11 -4.20
C PHE A 352 12.66 -22.83 -2.99
N LEU A 353 12.75 -24.16 -2.96
CA LEU A 353 12.22 -24.97 -1.86
C LEU A 353 12.89 -24.64 -0.53
N ALA A 354 14.20 -24.41 -0.53
CA ALA A 354 14.96 -24.01 0.64
C ALA A 354 14.53 -22.61 1.14
N GLY A 355 14.39 -21.65 0.24
CA GLY A 355 13.92 -20.31 0.57
C GLY A 355 12.49 -20.32 1.13
N TYR A 356 11.58 -21.04 0.47
CA TYR A 356 10.20 -21.22 0.94
C TYR A 356 10.18 -21.86 2.34
N HIS A 357 10.94 -22.92 2.55
CA HIS A 357 11.03 -23.59 3.86
C HIS A 357 11.52 -22.65 4.95
N LEU A 358 12.60 -21.89 4.69
CA LEU A 358 13.13 -20.92 5.66
C LEU A 358 12.16 -19.78 5.94
N ALA A 359 11.35 -19.36 4.97
CA ALA A 359 10.30 -18.39 5.19
C ALA A 359 9.22 -18.92 6.17
N THR A 360 8.94 -20.22 6.18
CA THR A 360 8.04 -20.82 7.18
C THR A 360 8.64 -20.91 8.58
N GLU A 361 9.95 -20.78 8.69
CA GLU A 361 10.71 -20.76 9.95
C GLU A 361 10.87 -19.34 10.54
N LEU A 362 10.37 -18.30 9.88
CA LEU A 362 10.29 -16.96 10.45
C LEU A 362 9.53 -16.99 11.77
N PRO A 363 9.92 -16.22 12.81
CA PRO A 363 9.20 -16.17 14.08
C PRO A 363 7.72 -15.90 13.91
N ALA A 364 7.34 -15.00 13.00
CA ALA A 364 5.93 -14.70 12.68
C ALA A 364 5.18 -15.86 12.02
N HIS A 365 5.86 -16.72 11.27
CA HIS A 365 5.25 -17.85 10.56
C HIS A 365 5.34 -19.17 11.33
N ARG A 366 6.41 -19.37 12.10
CA ARG A 366 6.71 -20.64 12.78
C ARG A 366 5.55 -21.20 13.61
N PRO A 367 4.84 -20.42 14.44
CA PRO A 367 3.68 -20.93 15.19
C PRO A 367 2.55 -21.41 14.27
N VAL A 368 2.39 -20.76 13.10
CA VAL A 368 1.37 -21.14 12.10
C VAL A 368 1.69 -22.47 11.45
N PHE A 369 2.95 -22.70 11.08
CA PHE A 369 3.35 -23.90 10.34
C PHE A 369 3.65 -25.12 11.23
N LEU A 370 4.10 -24.91 12.47
CA LEU A 370 4.42 -25.99 13.41
C LEU A 370 3.26 -26.39 14.32
N ARG A 371 2.17 -25.60 14.38
CA ARG A 371 1.02 -25.87 15.25
C ARG A 371 0.37 -27.21 14.96
N ARG A 372 -0.21 -27.82 15.99
CA ARG A 372 -1.07 -29.00 15.89
C ARG A 372 -2.54 -28.63 15.68
N GLY A 373 -2.92 -27.41 16.11
CA GLY A 373 -4.27 -26.90 15.98
C GLY A 373 -4.31 -25.38 16.21
N LEU A 374 -5.48 -24.78 16.02
CA LEU A 374 -5.68 -23.34 16.24
C LEU A 374 -5.54 -22.93 17.70
N ASP A 375 -5.83 -23.83 18.63
CA ASP A 375 -5.71 -23.60 20.08
C ASP A 375 -4.25 -23.26 20.48
N GLU A 376 -3.26 -23.91 19.87
CA GLU A 376 -1.85 -23.59 20.12
C GLU A 376 -1.50 -22.18 19.63
N LEU A 377 -2.00 -21.79 18.46
CA LEU A 377 -1.78 -20.44 17.91
C LEU A 377 -2.46 -19.37 18.78
N SER A 378 -3.71 -19.64 19.18
CA SER A 378 -4.46 -18.76 20.07
C SER A 378 -3.79 -18.62 21.43
N ALA A 379 -3.25 -19.72 21.99
CA ALA A 379 -2.50 -19.68 23.23
C ALA A 379 -1.21 -18.86 23.12
N CYS A 380 -0.49 -18.95 22.00
CA CYS A 380 0.69 -18.13 21.73
C CYS A 380 0.31 -16.64 21.69
N PHE A 381 -0.71 -16.28 20.94
CA PHE A 381 -1.15 -14.90 20.81
C PHE A 381 -1.62 -14.33 22.15
N LEU A 382 -2.48 -15.05 22.88
CA LEU A 382 -2.97 -14.63 24.19
C LEU A 382 -1.85 -14.53 25.23
N ALA A 383 -0.82 -15.38 25.18
CA ALA A 383 0.32 -15.26 26.06
C ALA A 383 1.12 -13.98 25.80
N MET A 384 1.32 -13.61 24.54
CA MET A 384 1.97 -12.34 24.18
C MET A 384 1.13 -11.13 24.61
N VAL A 385 -0.20 -11.17 24.40
CA VAL A 385 -1.10 -10.11 24.87
C VAL A 385 -1.02 -9.94 26.38
N ARG A 386 -0.92 -11.03 27.15
CA ARG A 386 -0.82 -10.98 28.62
C ARG A 386 0.52 -10.48 29.13
N GLU A 387 1.60 -10.58 28.35
CA GLU A 387 2.87 -9.88 28.70
C GLU A 387 2.69 -8.36 28.74
N VAL A 388 1.86 -7.81 27.85
CA VAL A 388 1.57 -6.36 27.78
C VAL A 388 0.38 -5.98 28.69
N MET A 389 -0.66 -6.82 28.69
CA MET A 389 -1.90 -6.63 29.46
C MET A 389 -2.15 -7.83 30.37
N PRO A 390 -1.59 -7.92 31.57
CA PRO A 390 -1.68 -9.10 32.47
C PRO A 390 -3.13 -9.55 32.77
N GLU A 391 -4.06 -8.61 32.81
CA GLU A 391 -5.47 -8.85 33.10
C GLU A 391 -6.30 -9.25 31.85
N ALA A 392 -5.68 -9.43 30.67
CA ALA A 392 -6.38 -9.81 29.46
C ALA A 392 -7.09 -11.16 29.63
N PRO A 393 -8.39 -11.27 29.29
CA PRO A 393 -9.15 -12.51 29.48
C PRO A 393 -8.62 -13.62 28.57
N ALA A 394 -8.56 -14.84 29.08
CA ALA A 394 -8.30 -16.02 28.25
C ALA A 394 -9.41 -17.06 28.47
N PRO A 395 -9.88 -17.72 27.41
CA PRO A 395 -10.83 -18.83 27.52
C PRO A 395 -10.29 -19.90 28.49
N GLU A 396 -11.17 -20.45 29.32
CA GLU A 396 -10.80 -21.48 30.29
C GLU A 396 -10.12 -22.70 29.64
N ALA A 397 -10.58 -23.08 28.45
CA ALA A 397 -10.02 -24.18 27.67
C ALA A 397 -8.54 -23.94 27.24
N LEU A 398 -8.11 -22.69 27.14
CA LEU A 398 -6.74 -22.32 26.73
C LEU A 398 -5.87 -21.90 27.92
N ALA A 399 -6.43 -21.72 29.11
CA ALA A 399 -5.72 -21.15 30.26
C ALA A 399 -4.43 -21.88 30.60
N ALA A 400 -4.43 -23.22 30.56
CA ALA A 400 -3.22 -24.03 30.83
C ALA A 400 -2.15 -23.85 29.75
N GLN A 401 -2.53 -23.74 28.50
CA GLN A 401 -1.59 -23.53 27.37
C GLN A 401 -1.00 -22.13 27.43
N VAL A 402 -1.83 -21.10 27.64
CA VAL A 402 -1.41 -19.70 27.81
C VAL A 402 -0.42 -19.57 28.97
N ALA A 403 -0.68 -20.23 30.11
CA ALA A 403 0.23 -20.21 31.25
C ALA A 403 1.60 -20.84 30.94
N ILE A 404 1.63 -21.94 30.17
CA ILE A 404 2.88 -22.61 29.78
C ILE A 404 3.71 -21.68 28.86
N VAL A 405 3.09 -21.08 27.86
CA VAL A 405 3.76 -20.18 26.93
C VAL A 405 4.18 -18.89 27.63
N GLY A 406 3.30 -18.31 28.46
CA GLY A 406 3.58 -17.09 29.23
C GLY A 406 4.79 -17.24 30.16
N ALA A 407 4.89 -18.38 30.88
CA ALA A 407 6.08 -18.64 31.72
C ALA A 407 7.40 -18.67 30.93
N ALA A 408 7.37 -19.09 29.66
CA ALA A 408 8.55 -19.07 28.81
C ALA A 408 8.86 -17.64 28.30
N LEU A 409 7.84 -16.85 28.01
CA LEU A 409 7.99 -15.44 27.65
C LEU A 409 8.59 -14.66 28.81
N GLU A 410 8.00 -14.74 30.00
CA GLU A 410 8.50 -14.11 31.23
C GLU A 410 9.97 -14.43 31.52
N ALA A 411 10.38 -15.69 31.33
CA ALA A 411 11.71 -16.15 31.63
C ALA A 411 12.78 -15.77 30.58
N LYS A 412 12.39 -15.49 29.33
CA LYS A 412 13.33 -15.39 28.20
C LYS A 412 13.26 -14.10 27.40
N LEU A 413 12.19 -13.30 27.55
CA LEU A 413 12.15 -11.98 26.93
C LEU A 413 13.12 -11.04 27.68
N ASP A 414 14.02 -10.42 26.92
CA ASP A 414 14.81 -9.29 27.42
C ASP A 414 14.02 -7.97 27.33
N ASP A 415 14.61 -6.91 27.85
CA ASP A 415 13.95 -5.60 27.90
C ASP A 415 13.70 -5.00 26.52
N GLU A 416 14.59 -5.26 25.54
CA GLU A 416 14.43 -4.80 24.15
C GLU A 416 13.27 -5.52 23.46
N ALA A 417 13.17 -6.83 23.59
CA ALA A 417 12.08 -7.62 23.05
C ALA A 417 10.72 -7.28 23.69
N ARG A 418 10.70 -7.03 25.03
CA ARG A 418 9.50 -6.56 25.73
C ARG A 418 9.02 -5.22 25.18
N HIS A 419 9.94 -4.26 25.04
CA HIS A 419 9.61 -2.95 24.48
C HIS A 419 9.11 -3.06 23.04
N ALA A 420 9.74 -3.88 22.20
CA ALA A 420 9.28 -4.12 20.83
C ALA A 420 7.88 -4.77 20.79
N LEU A 421 7.58 -5.67 21.72
CA LEU A 421 6.27 -6.29 21.86
C LEU A 421 5.19 -5.27 22.26
N ASP A 422 5.52 -4.40 23.25
CA ASP A 422 4.64 -3.32 23.68
C ASP A 422 4.28 -2.36 22.54
N VAL A 423 5.28 -1.92 21.78
CA VAL A 423 5.07 -1.03 20.62
C VAL A 423 4.19 -1.70 19.57
N ALA A 424 4.47 -2.95 19.22
CA ALA A 424 3.70 -3.68 18.23
C ALA A 424 2.24 -3.93 18.68
N PHE A 425 2.03 -4.14 19.99
CA PHE A 425 0.69 -4.30 20.55
C PHE A 425 -0.09 -2.98 20.50
N ILE A 426 0.54 -1.84 20.85
CA ILE A 426 -0.10 -0.52 20.73
C ILE A 426 -0.53 -0.24 19.29
N GLU A 427 0.34 -0.50 18.32
CA GLU A 427 0.00 -0.36 16.89
C GLU A 427 -1.21 -1.22 16.49
N LEU A 428 -1.33 -2.43 17.05
CA LEU A 428 -2.48 -3.31 16.80
C LEU A 428 -3.77 -2.77 17.42
N ASP A 429 -3.70 -2.27 18.65
CA ASP A 429 -4.84 -1.72 19.38
C ASP A 429 -5.37 -0.43 18.74
N GLU A 430 -4.47 0.48 18.34
CA GLU A 430 -4.82 1.72 17.61
C GLU A 430 -5.54 1.47 16.28
N ARG A 431 -5.25 0.35 15.63
CA ARG A 431 -5.95 -0.07 14.40
C ARG A 431 -7.30 -0.74 14.66
N GLY A 432 -7.73 -0.80 15.91
CA GLY A 432 -9.04 -1.31 16.33
C GLY A 432 -9.15 -2.82 16.41
N GLY A 433 -8.03 -3.53 16.51
CA GLY A 433 -8.00 -4.99 16.72
C GLY A 433 -8.74 -5.81 15.64
N GLN A 434 -8.85 -5.27 14.40
CA GLN A 434 -9.60 -5.89 13.29
C GLN A 434 -8.97 -7.15 12.75
#